data_667d751a8d259cb7433c3973e637e8b5
#
_entry.id   667d751a8d259cb7433c3973e637e8b5
#
_cell.length_a   1.000
_cell.length_b   1.000
_cell.length_c   1.000
_cell.angle_alpha   90.00
_cell.angle_beta   90.00
_cell.angle_gamma   90.00
#
_symmetry.space_group_name_H-M   'P 1'
#
loop_
_entity.id
_entity.type
_entity.pdbx_description
1 polymer ?
#
loop_
_entity_poly.entity_id
_entity_poly.type
_entity_poly.pdbx_seq_one_letter_code
_entity_poly.pdbx_strand_id
1 'polypeptide(L)'
;LTIGADGSYTYTADQAAADALDDTETATDTFTYTVTDENGATATATITITVNGSNDAPVARNDTGTVEEDATLTVSDGDNANAVSAATYVDAFDISSQEFNPQGFTFSNDGTKMFLTGNNGDDVNEYTLTTGFDVSTASFVDSFDISSQELGPRDLAFSADGTKMFVVGVLGDDVNEYTLSTAFDVSTSSFVDSFDISSQENSPTGLAFNCLLY
;
A
#
# COMPACT_ATOMS: atom_id res chain seq x y z
N LEU A 1 17.06 -26.57 -17.04
CA LEU A 1 17.23 -26.29 -18.48
C LEU A 1 17.53 -27.56 -19.22
N THR A 2 16.82 -27.84 -20.32
CA THR A 2 17.10 -28.94 -21.28
C THR A 2 17.27 -28.31 -22.66
N ILE A 3 18.35 -28.70 -23.38
CA ILE A 3 18.65 -28.21 -24.72
C ILE A 3 18.56 -29.36 -25.69
N GLY A 4 17.78 -29.21 -26.79
CA GLY A 4 17.65 -30.16 -27.87
C GLY A 4 18.79 -30.02 -28.89
N ALA A 5 19.06 -31.09 -29.65
CA ALA A 5 20.08 -31.09 -30.71
C ALA A 5 19.76 -30.11 -31.86
N ASP A 6 18.52 -29.68 -31.96
CA ASP A 6 18.03 -28.70 -32.95
C ASP A 6 18.16 -27.26 -32.48
N GLY A 7 18.73 -27.03 -31.27
CA GLY A 7 18.87 -25.72 -30.64
C GLY A 7 17.64 -25.25 -29.89
N SER A 8 16.56 -26.03 -29.85
CA SER A 8 15.44 -25.76 -28.96
C SER A 8 15.83 -25.96 -27.50
N TYR A 9 15.21 -25.23 -26.59
CA TYR A 9 15.40 -25.42 -25.15
C TYR A 9 14.11 -25.28 -24.38
N THR A 10 14.06 -25.96 -23.23
CA THR A 10 13.00 -25.78 -22.22
C THR A 10 13.64 -25.43 -20.89
N TYR A 11 13.02 -24.49 -20.20
CA TYR A 11 13.40 -24.05 -18.85
C TYR A 11 12.16 -24.12 -17.95
N THR A 12 12.32 -24.66 -16.75
CA THR A 12 11.28 -24.66 -15.72
C THR A 12 11.84 -23.97 -14.48
N ALA A 13 11.16 -22.94 -14.03
CA ALA A 13 11.48 -22.22 -12.81
C ALA A 13 10.69 -22.88 -11.64
N ASP A 14 11.16 -24.02 -11.16
CA ASP A 14 10.53 -24.86 -10.13
C ASP A 14 11.31 -24.90 -8.82
N GLN A 15 12.23 -23.99 -8.63
CA GLN A 15 13.04 -23.90 -7.42
C GLN A 15 12.36 -22.97 -6.40
N ALA A 16 12.50 -23.29 -5.11
CA ALA A 16 11.97 -22.45 -4.02
C ALA A 16 12.46 -20.99 -4.07
N ALA A 17 13.62 -20.74 -4.68
CA ALA A 17 14.12 -19.39 -4.90
C ALA A 17 13.36 -18.63 -6.00
N ALA A 18 12.77 -19.33 -6.96
CA ALA A 18 11.91 -18.74 -7.98
C ALA A 18 10.50 -18.49 -7.42
N ASP A 19 9.99 -19.42 -6.61
CA ASP A 19 8.70 -19.30 -5.92
C ASP A 19 8.67 -18.15 -4.87
N ALA A 20 9.84 -17.71 -4.41
CA ALA A 20 9.97 -16.63 -3.44
C ALA A 20 10.12 -15.23 -4.08
N LEU A 21 10.02 -15.13 -5.41
CA LEU A 21 10.09 -13.84 -6.10
C LEU A 21 8.70 -13.20 -6.15
N ASP A 22 8.58 -12.00 -5.60
CA ASP A 22 7.37 -11.19 -5.66
C ASP A 22 7.16 -10.58 -7.08
N ASP A 23 5.98 -10.06 -7.38
CA ASP A 23 5.56 -9.59 -8.71
C ASP A 23 6.43 -8.46 -9.31
N THR A 24 7.21 -7.77 -8.47
CA THR A 24 8.16 -6.72 -8.88
C THR A 24 9.60 -7.19 -8.94
N GLU A 25 9.88 -8.43 -8.53
CA GLU A 25 11.23 -8.98 -8.45
C GLU A 25 11.58 -9.84 -9.66
N THR A 26 12.87 -9.91 -9.96
CA THR A 26 13.40 -10.74 -11.03
C THR A 26 14.67 -11.44 -10.60
N ALA A 27 14.85 -12.68 -11.05
CA ALA A 27 16.11 -13.42 -10.94
C ALA A 27 16.64 -13.75 -12.33
N THR A 28 17.94 -14.00 -12.43
CA THR A 28 18.58 -14.32 -13.70
C THR A 28 19.42 -15.57 -13.56
N ASP A 29 19.13 -16.57 -14.41
CA ASP A 29 19.94 -17.77 -14.59
C ASP A 29 20.77 -17.69 -15.85
N THR A 30 22.04 -18.09 -15.78
CA THR A 30 22.97 -18.07 -16.91
C THR A 30 23.58 -19.45 -17.11
N PHE A 31 23.44 -19.99 -18.32
CA PHE A 31 23.95 -21.30 -18.71
C PHE A 31 24.93 -21.16 -19.86
N THR A 32 26.06 -21.80 -19.75
CA THR A 32 27.04 -21.91 -20.86
C THR A 32 26.85 -23.22 -21.58
N TYR A 33 26.75 -23.19 -22.91
CA TYR A 33 26.70 -24.39 -23.73
C TYR A 33 27.79 -24.37 -24.81
N THR A 34 28.16 -25.54 -25.24
CA THR A 34 29.17 -25.73 -26.26
C THR A 34 28.56 -26.46 -27.46
N VAL A 35 28.76 -25.93 -28.66
CA VAL A 35 28.44 -26.60 -29.90
C VAL A 35 29.73 -27.17 -30.50
N THR A 36 29.61 -28.35 -31.10
CA THR A 36 30.73 -29.00 -31.76
C THR A 36 30.32 -29.36 -33.19
N ASP A 37 31.13 -29.02 -34.16
CA ASP A 37 30.89 -29.39 -35.54
C ASP A 37 31.34 -30.85 -35.82
N GLU A 38 31.05 -31.34 -37.03
CA GLU A 38 31.41 -32.69 -37.45
C GLU A 38 32.93 -32.92 -37.54
N ASN A 39 33.73 -31.88 -37.60
CA ASN A 39 35.18 -31.90 -37.59
C ASN A 39 35.80 -31.76 -36.21
N GLY A 40 34.99 -31.66 -35.18
CA GLY A 40 35.41 -31.55 -33.78
C GLY A 40 35.76 -30.11 -33.32
N ALA A 41 35.54 -29.08 -34.14
CA ALA A 41 35.75 -27.70 -33.71
C ALA A 41 34.61 -27.30 -32.81
N THR A 42 34.92 -26.54 -31.72
CA THR A 42 33.97 -26.17 -30.68
C THR A 42 33.83 -24.67 -30.58
N ALA A 43 32.62 -24.20 -30.27
CA ALA A 43 32.32 -22.83 -29.87
C ALA A 43 31.40 -22.84 -28.65
N THR A 44 31.58 -21.86 -27.76
CA THR A 44 30.76 -21.70 -26.56
C THR A 44 29.93 -20.44 -26.64
N ALA A 45 28.71 -20.52 -26.12
CA ALA A 45 27.84 -19.38 -25.96
C ALA A 45 27.04 -19.50 -24.64
N THR A 46 26.37 -18.44 -24.23
CA THR A 46 25.55 -18.39 -23.02
C THR A 46 24.09 -18.20 -23.36
N ILE A 47 23.23 -18.86 -22.58
CA ILE A 47 21.79 -18.58 -22.50
C ILE A 47 21.56 -17.85 -21.15
N THR A 48 20.96 -16.69 -21.20
CA THR A 48 20.52 -15.95 -20.02
C THR A 48 19.01 -15.96 -20.00
N ILE A 49 18.42 -16.43 -18.89
CA ILE A 49 16.99 -16.51 -18.68
C ILE A 49 16.65 -15.61 -17.51
N THR A 50 15.73 -14.66 -17.72
CA THR A 50 15.16 -13.85 -16.66
C THR A 50 13.86 -14.51 -16.20
N VAL A 51 13.78 -14.81 -14.91
CA VAL A 51 12.58 -15.27 -14.23
C VAL A 51 11.93 -14.04 -13.59
N ASN A 52 10.71 -13.76 -13.97
CA ASN A 52 9.92 -12.71 -13.32
C ASN A 52 9.12 -13.37 -12.21
N GLY A 53 9.07 -12.74 -11.04
CA GLY A 53 8.22 -13.14 -9.96
C GLY A 53 6.73 -13.01 -10.29
N SER A 54 5.92 -13.62 -9.50
CA SER A 54 4.46 -13.56 -9.57
C SER A 54 3.94 -13.40 -8.15
N ASN A 55 2.87 -12.63 -7.98
CA ASN A 55 2.28 -12.43 -6.66
C ASN A 55 1.91 -13.76 -6.00
N ASP A 56 2.43 -14.00 -4.81
CA ASP A 56 2.11 -15.19 -4.02
C ASP A 56 0.83 -15.00 -3.21
N ALA A 57 0.07 -16.07 -3.07
CA ALA A 57 -1.09 -16.05 -2.21
C ALA A 57 -0.66 -15.97 -0.73
N PRO A 58 -1.33 -15.16 0.11
CA PRO A 58 -1.01 -15.08 1.52
C PRO A 58 -1.24 -16.42 2.21
N VAL A 59 -0.28 -16.85 3.04
CA VAL A 59 -0.36 -18.08 3.82
C VAL A 59 -0.72 -17.72 5.26
N ALA A 60 -1.99 -17.95 5.64
CA ALA A 60 -2.41 -17.83 7.02
C ALA A 60 -1.90 -19.04 7.86
N ARG A 61 -1.35 -18.77 9.03
CA ARG A 61 -0.96 -19.78 10.02
C ARG A 61 -1.90 -19.70 11.22
N ASN A 62 -2.30 -20.87 11.73
CA ASN A 62 -3.05 -20.91 12.98
C ASN A 62 -2.11 -20.65 14.15
N ASP A 63 -2.54 -19.77 15.04
CA ASP A 63 -1.87 -19.50 16.28
C ASP A 63 -2.64 -20.13 17.46
N THR A 64 -1.95 -20.53 18.51
CA THR A 64 -2.54 -21.11 19.72
C THR A 64 -1.85 -20.55 20.95
N GLY A 65 -2.65 -20.16 21.93
CA GLY A 65 -2.15 -19.68 23.21
C GLY A 65 -2.95 -20.26 24.37
N THR A 66 -2.33 -20.41 25.52
CA THR A 66 -3.00 -20.74 26.79
C THR A 66 -2.72 -19.65 27.81
N VAL A 67 -3.74 -19.29 28.58
CA VAL A 67 -3.65 -18.29 29.64
C VAL A 67 -4.38 -18.81 30.87
N GLU A 68 -3.81 -18.58 32.05
CA GLU A 68 -4.49 -18.84 33.33
C GLU A 68 -5.52 -17.70 33.57
N GLU A 69 -6.56 -17.98 34.36
CA GLU A 69 -7.50 -16.92 34.78
C GLU A 69 -6.76 -15.81 35.51
N ASP A 70 -7.19 -14.56 35.32
CA ASP A 70 -6.57 -13.34 35.83
C ASP A 70 -5.16 -13.03 35.28
N ALA A 71 -4.64 -13.79 34.31
CA ALA A 71 -3.38 -13.55 33.62
C ALA A 71 -3.58 -12.93 32.23
N THR A 72 -2.51 -12.35 31.69
CA THR A 72 -2.51 -11.79 30.33
C THR A 72 -1.74 -12.72 29.40
N LEU A 73 -2.37 -13.16 28.31
CA LEU A 73 -1.67 -13.84 27.24
C LEU A 73 -0.99 -12.79 26.34
N THR A 74 0.34 -12.88 26.26
CA THR A 74 1.10 -12.14 25.25
C THR A 74 1.58 -13.14 24.20
N VAL A 75 1.02 -13.05 23.00
CA VAL A 75 1.49 -13.82 21.84
C VAL A 75 2.49 -12.97 21.10
N SER A 76 3.75 -13.41 21.05
CA SER A 76 4.73 -12.86 20.11
C SER A 76 4.86 -13.87 18.98
N ASP A 77 4.37 -13.53 17.79
CA ASP A 77 4.75 -14.25 16.60
C ASP A 77 6.27 -14.07 16.40
N GLY A 78 6.97 -15.12 16.08
CA GLY A 78 8.43 -15.07 15.88
C GLY A 78 8.83 -14.26 14.64
N ASP A 79 7.89 -13.66 13.96
CA ASP A 79 8.04 -12.80 12.79
C ASP A 79 7.65 -11.37 13.18
N ASN A 80 8.63 -10.64 13.71
CA ASN A 80 8.47 -9.27 14.21
C ASN A 80 8.28 -8.23 13.09
N ALA A 81 8.02 -8.64 11.84
CA ALA A 81 7.92 -7.70 10.72
C ALA A 81 6.79 -6.66 10.90
N ASN A 82 5.74 -7.00 11.70
CA ASN A 82 4.62 -6.10 12.00
C ASN A 82 4.36 -5.88 13.51
N ALA A 83 5.28 -6.26 14.38
CA ALA A 83 5.11 -6.08 15.83
C ALA A 83 5.29 -4.61 16.22
N VAL A 84 4.24 -3.96 16.67
CA VAL A 84 4.31 -2.58 17.20
C VAL A 84 5.28 -2.46 18.37
N SER A 85 5.50 -3.56 19.14
CA SER A 85 6.48 -3.60 20.21
C SER A 85 7.94 -3.47 19.77
N ALA A 86 8.21 -3.76 18.48
CA ALA A 86 9.54 -3.57 17.86
C ALA A 86 9.64 -2.22 17.12
N ALA A 87 8.56 -1.45 17.10
CA ALA A 87 8.56 -0.14 16.44
C ALA A 87 9.52 0.81 17.19
N THR A 88 10.36 1.46 16.42
CA THR A 88 11.23 2.54 16.91
C THR A 88 10.76 3.84 16.27
N TYR A 89 10.70 4.90 17.06
CA TYR A 89 10.48 6.23 16.51
C TYR A 89 11.61 6.55 15.52
N VAL A 90 11.22 6.94 14.30
CA VAL A 90 12.18 7.30 13.25
C VAL A 90 12.21 8.81 13.07
N ASP A 91 11.05 9.43 12.80
CA ASP A 91 11.00 10.83 12.42
C ASP A 91 9.60 11.44 12.62
N ALA A 92 9.49 12.77 12.45
CA ALA A 92 8.25 13.53 12.45
C ALA A 92 8.28 14.65 11.43
N PHE A 93 7.10 15.01 10.96
CA PHE A 93 6.86 16.21 10.14
C PHE A 93 5.85 17.10 10.85
N ASP A 94 6.15 18.39 10.98
CA ASP A 94 5.26 19.37 11.63
C ASP A 94 4.19 19.86 10.64
N ILE A 95 2.93 19.53 10.93
CA ILE A 95 1.74 19.91 10.15
C ILE A 95 0.99 21.08 10.72
N SER A 96 1.45 21.67 11.85
CA SER A 96 0.72 22.67 12.63
C SER A 96 0.39 23.95 11.86
N SER A 97 1.09 24.20 10.75
CA SER A 97 0.81 25.36 9.89
C SER A 97 -0.47 25.18 9.05
N GLN A 98 -0.89 23.95 8.79
CA GLN A 98 -2.08 23.61 8.03
C GLN A 98 -3.19 23.13 8.95
N GLU A 99 -2.86 22.21 9.88
CA GLU A 99 -3.83 21.62 10.79
C GLU A 99 -3.21 21.43 12.18
N PHE A 100 -3.76 22.09 13.20
CA PHE A 100 -3.28 21.93 14.59
C PHE A 100 -4.15 20.97 15.43
N ASN A 101 -5.28 20.52 14.88
CA ASN A 101 -6.16 19.54 15.50
C ASN A 101 -6.47 18.38 14.52
N PRO A 102 -5.44 17.62 14.08
CA PRO A 102 -5.61 16.55 13.11
C PRO A 102 -6.48 15.43 13.66
N GLN A 103 -7.30 14.83 12.82
CA GLN A 103 -8.20 13.75 13.17
C GLN A 103 -7.92 12.49 12.35
N GLY A 104 -7.88 12.61 11.03
CA GLY A 104 -7.65 11.50 10.12
C GLY A 104 -6.48 11.75 9.17
N PHE A 105 -5.78 10.69 8.80
CA PHE A 105 -4.76 10.79 7.76
C PHE A 105 -4.67 9.49 6.95
N THR A 106 -4.22 9.60 5.72
CA THR A 106 -3.99 8.45 4.85
C THR A 106 -2.87 8.73 3.84
N PHE A 107 -2.32 7.67 3.23
CA PHE A 107 -1.35 7.77 2.15
C PHE A 107 -1.95 7.32 0.82
N SER A 108 -1.36 7.77 -0.29
CA SER A 108 -1.50 7.08 -1.58
C SER A 108 -0.89 5.68 -1.52
N ASN A 109 -1.28 4.79 -2.44
CA ASN A 109 -0.82 3.40 -2.43
C ASN A 109 0.71 3.24 -2.50
N ASP A 110 1.38 4.15 -3.18
CA ASP A 110 2.84 4.18 -3.32
C ASP A 110 3.56 4.99 -2.22
N GLY A 111 2.77 5.57 -1.29
CA GLY A 111 3.27 6.38 -0.19
C GLY A 111 3.87 7.73 -0.58
N THR A 112 3.80 8.13 -1.85
CA THR A 112 4.39 9.39 -2.32
C THR A 112 3.54 10.61 -2.02
N LYS A 113 2.28 10.40 -1.58
CA LYS A 113 1.38 11.44 -1.12
C LYS A 113 0.80 11.08 0.25
N MET A 114 0.61 12.09 1.09
CA MET A 114 -0.06 11.99 2.38
C MET A 114 -1.21 12.99 2.40
N PHE A 115 -2.32 12.59 2.97
CA PHE A 115 -3.51 13.41 3.11
C PHE A 115 -3.92 13.47 4.57
N LEU A 116 -4.35 14.64 4.99
CA LEU A 116 -4.70 14.91 6.38
C LEU A 116 -5.99 15.71 6.44
N THR A 117 -6.86 15.40 7.38
CA THR A 117 -8.03 16.21 7.72
C THR A 117 -8.11 16.44 9.23
N GLY A 118 -8.80 17.51 9.63
CA GLY A 118 -8.99 17.84 11.03
C GLY A 118 -9.98 18.98 11.25
N ASN A 119 -10.17 19.34 12.51
CA ASN A 119 -11.20 20.31 12.92
C ASN A 119 -10.77 21.77 12.76
N ASN A 120 -9.64 22.03 12.13
CA ASN A 120 -9.13 23.39 12.02
C ASN A 120 -9.02 23.85 10.56
N GLY A 121 -10.06 24.08 9.93
CA GLY A 121 -10.11 24.48 8.53
C GLY A 121 -11.21 23.75 7.79
N ASP A 122 -11.62 22.59 8.32
CA ASP A 122 -12.62 21.74 7.70
C ASP A 122 -12.25 21.48 6.24
N ASP A 123 -10.99 21.07 6.05
CA ASP A 123 -10.40 20.81 4.74
C ASP A 123 -9.64 19.47 4.69
N VAL A 124 -9.25 19.08 3.52
CA VAL A 124 -8.31 17.98 3.27
C VAL A 124 -7.01 18.57 2.74
N ASN A 125 -5.95 18.40 3.50
CA ASN A 125 -4.60 18.88 3.19
C ASN A 125 -3.80 17.80 2.46
N GLU A 126 -3.17 18.14 1.34
CA GLU A 126 -2.32 17.27 0.54
C GLU A 126 -0.84 17.60 0.75
N TYR A 127 -0.04 16.56 0.95
CA TYR A 127 1.42 16.63 1.01
C TYR A 127 2.03 15.66 0.00
N THR A 128 3.14 16.04 -0.60
CA THR A 128 3.98 15.15 -1.40
C THR A 128 5.21 14.71 -0.62
N LEU A 129 5.63 13.45 -0.78
CA LEU A 129 6.81 12.87 -0.15
C LEU A 129 7.83 12.50 -1.25
N THR A 130 9.08 12.93 -1.09
CA THR A 130 10.14 12.56 -2.05
C THR A 130 10.60 11.13 -1.88
N THR A 131 10.36 10.54 -0.70
CA THR A 131 10.53 9.10 -0.43
C THR A 131 9.21 8.57 0.10
N GLY A 132 8.67 7.54 -0.54
CA GLY A 132 7.37 6.97 -0.16
C GLY A 132 7.35 6.52 1.30
N PHE A 133 6.29 6.88 2.03
CA PHE A 133 6.07 6.60 3.46
C PHE A 133 7.10 7.23 4.43
N ASP A 134 8.01 8.06 3.96
CA ASP A 134 8.98 8.79 4.80
C ASP A 134 8.46 10.21 5.06
N VAL A 135 7.81 10.41 6.21
CA VAL A 135 7.16 11.68 6.55
C VAL A 135 8.14 12.85 6.70
N SER A 136 9.43 12.58 6.96
CA SER A 136 10.45 13.63 7.03
C SER A 136 10.65 14.34 5.70
N THR A 137 10.28 13.68 4.59
CA THR A 137 10.40 14.21 3.23
C THR A 137 9.15 14.92 2.73
N ALA A 138 8.14 15.09 3.60
CA ALA A 138 6.87 15.68 3.24
C ALA A 138 6.98 17.18 2.93
N SER A 139 6.18 17.64 1.98
CA SER A 139 6.00 19.04 1.64
C SER A 139 4.53 19.31 1.34
N PHE A 140 3.96 20.34 1.93
CA PHE A 140 2.58 20.77 1.65
C PHE A 140 2.43 21.14 0.17
N VAL A 141 1.33 20.71 -0.44
CA VAL A 141 1.00 20.96 -1.85
C VAL A 141 -0.21 21.88 -1.95
N ASP A 142 -1.36 21.43 -1.44
CA ASP A 142 -2.63 22.11 -1.58
C ASP A 142 -3.63 21.65 -0.51
N SER A 143 -4.78 22.31 -0.44
CA SER A 143 -5.91 21.89 0.40
C SER A 143 -7.22 22.02 -0.36
N PHE A 144 -8.20 21.20 0.01
CA PHE A 144 -9.56 21.23 -0.50
C PHE A 144 -10.56 21.45 0.64
N ASP A 145 -11.31 22.54 0.56
CA ASP A 145 -12.33 22.94 1.55
C ASP A 145 -13.55 22.01 1.43
N ILE A 146 -13.89 21.32 2.51
CA ILE A 146 -15.06 20.44 2.66
C ILE A 146 -16.11 20.97 3.61
N SER A 147 -15.94 22.19 4.13
CA SER A 147 -16.80 22.82 5.14
C SER A 147 -18.28 22.92 4.74
N SER A 148 -18.57 22.89 3.44
CA SER A 148 -19.95 22.86 2.94
C SER A 148 -20.67 21.53 3.16
N GLN A 149 -19.92 20.44 3.38
CA GLN A 149 -20.42 19.09 3.61
C GLN A 149 -20.18 18.64 5.05
N GLU A 150 -18.98 18.89 5.60
CA GLU A 150 -18.60 18.42 6.92
C GLU A 150 -17.80 19.49 7.67
N LEU A 151 -18.26 19.87 8.88
CA LEU A 151 -17.61 20.84 9.77
C LEU A 151 -16.86 20.19 10.94
N GLY A 152 -16.67 18.92 10.92
CA GLY A 152 -15.95 18.19 11.96
C GLY A 152 -15.42 16.88 11.43
N PRO A 153 -14.63 16.92 10.34
CA PRO A 153 -14.13 15.72 9.71
C PRO A 153 -13.28 14.90 10.69
N ARG A 154 -13.43 13.58 10.65
CA ARG A 154 -12.76 12.64 11.54
C ARG A 154 -11.81 11.71 10.80
N ASP A 155 -12.16 11.33 9.59
CA ASP A 155 -11.33 10.42 8.81
C ASP A 155 -11.62 10.58 7.32
N LEU A 156 -10.66 10.12 6.51
CA LEU A 156 -10.75 10.13 5.06
C LEU A 156 -10.12 8.88 4.47
N ALA A 157 -10.63 8.46 3.33
CA ALA A 157 -10.06 7.36 2.57
C ALA A 157 -10.22 7.57 1.07
N PHE A 158 -9.31 6.99 0.29
CA PHE A 158 -9.37 7.02 -1.18
C PHE A 158 -9.72 5.65 -1.75
N SER A 159 -10.34 5.65 -2.94
CA SER A 159 -10.39 4.45 -3.77
C SER A 159 -8.98 4.02 -4.17
N ALA A 160 -8.81 2.73 -4.50
CA ALA A 160 -7.51 2.18 -4.87
C ALA A 160 -6.85 2.90 -6.07
N ASP A 161 -7.65 3.43 -6.98
CA ASP A 161 -7.17 4.20 -8.13
C ASP A 161 -6.99 5.70 -7.84
N GLY A 162 -7.33 6.15 -6.63
CA GLY A 162 -7.22 7.54 -6.19
C GLY A 162 -8.20 8.52 -6.86
N THR A 163 -9.19 8.02 -7.61
CA THR A 163 -10.14 8.87 -8.34
C THR A 163 -11.36 9.24 -7.52
N LYS A 164 -11.52 8.64 -6.34
CA LYS A 164 -12.56 8.95 -5.36
C LYS A 164 -11.96 9.18 -3.98
N MET A 165 -12.51 10.14 -3.27
CA MET A 165 -12.23 10.42 -1.87
C MET A 165 -13.54 10.36 -1.09
N PHE A 166 -13.45 9.82 0.12
CA PHE A 166 -14.56 9.72 1.06
C PHE A 166 -14.15 10.34 2.38
N VAL A 167 -15.04 11.11 2.98
CA VAL A 167 -14.83 11.78 4.26
C VAL A 167 -15.98 11.46 5.18
N VAL A 168 -15.69 11.18 6.45
CA VAL A 168 -16.68 11.04 7.52
C VAL A 168 -16.38 12.04 8.63
N GLY A 169 -17.42 12.46 9.33
CA GLY A 169 -17.28 13.34 10.48
C GLY A 169 -18.53 13.37 11.36
N VAL A 170 -18.54 14.23 12.36
CA VAL A 170 -19.53 14.20 13.45
C VAL A 170 -20.69 15.17 13.27
N LEU A 171 -20.69 16.01 12.25
CA LEU A 171 -21.75 17.01 12.10
C LEU A 171 -22.76 16.70 10.98
N GLY A 172 -22.42 15.81 10.06
CA GLY A 172 -23.35 15.33 9.04
C GLY A 172 -23.95 13.97 9.37
N ASP A 173 -23.26 13.18 10.21
CA ASP A 173 -23.56 11.77 10.43
C ASP A 173 -23.68 11.00 9.11
N ASP A 174 -22.83 11.35 8.13
CA ASP A 174 -22.85 10.82 6.79
C ASP A 174 -21.44 10.48 6.26
N VAL A 175 -21.42 9.79 5.13
CA VAL A 175 -20.23 9.55 4.34
C VAL A 175 -20.31 10.43 3.10
N ASN A 176 -19.44 11.40 2.98
CA ASN A 176 -19.36 12.33 1.86
C ASN A 176 -18.44 11.77 0.77
N GLU A 177 -18.95 11.62 -0.46
CA GLU A 177 -18.21 11.16 -1.63
C GLU A 177 -17.78 12.34 -2.51
N TYR A 178 -16.50 12.32 -2.90
CA TYR A 178 -15.91 13.26 -3.85
C TYR A 178 -15.26 12.48 -5.01
N THR A 179 -15.30 13.03 -6.20
CA THR A 179 -14.55 12.54 -7.36
C THR A 179 -13.40 13.48 -7.68
N LEU A 180 -12.25 12.90 -8.05
CA LEU A 180 -11.05 13.63 -8.42
C LEU A 180 -10.78 13.44 -9.91
N SER A 181 -10.63 14.53 -10.67
CA SER A 181 -10.31 14.44 -12.10
C SER A 181 -8.84 14.02 -12.35
N THR A 182 -7.98 14.22 -11.36
CA THR A 182 -6.60 13.70 -11.31
C THR A 182 -6.47 12.85 -10.05
N ALA A 183 -6.03 11.61 -10.21
CA ALA A 183 -5.90 10.68 -9.08
C ALA A 183 -5.01 11.25 -7.98
N PHE A 184 -5.47 11.17 -6.72
CA PHE A 184 -4.76 11.65 -5.54
C PHE A 184 -4.35 13.15 -5.60
N ASP A 185 -5.10 13.99 -6.30
CA ASP A 185 -4.91 15.44 -6.35
C ASP A 185 -6.17 16.13 -5.83
N VAL A 186 -6.13 16.55 -4.54
CA VAL A 186 -7.31 17.08 -3.85
C VAL A 186 -7.80 18.39 -4.45
N SER A 187 -6.93 19.17 -5.12
CA SER A 187 -7.33 20.40 -5.80
C SER A 187 -8.33 20.16 -6.95
N THR A 188 -8.40 18.90 -7.42
CA THR A 188 -9.29 18.49 -8.52
C THR A 188 -10.59 17.85 -8.02
N SER A 189 -10.84 17.88 -6.70
CA SER A 189 -12.01 17.28 -6.06
C SER A 189 -13.30 18.00 -6.40
N SER A 190 -14.38 17.23 -6.53
CA SER A 190 -15.75 17.71 -6.67
C SER A 190 -16.68 16.83 -5.86
N PHE A 191 -17.54 17.44 -5.04
CA PHE A 191 -18.57 16.73 -4.30
C PHE A 191 -19.54 16.00 -5.25
N VAL A 192 -19.87 14.76 -4.90
CA VAL A 192 -20.79 13.92 -5.68
C VAL A 192 -22.10 13.72 -4.94
N ASP A 193 -22.04 13.13 -3.76
CA ASP A 193 -23.22 12.75 -2.98
C ASP A 193 -22.81 12.47 -1.51
N SER A 194 -23.77 12.35 -0.63
CA SER A 194 -23.59 11.90 0.75
C SER A 194 -24.53 10.75 1.07
N PHE A 195 -24.07 9.85 1.93
CA PHE A 195 -24.85 8.73 2.44
C PHE A 195 -25.06 8.90 3.95
N ASP A 196 -26.31 9.14 4.35
CA ASP A 196 -26.72 9.29 5.75
C ASP A 196 -26.58 7.96 6.50
N ILE A 197 -25.77 7.94 7.56
CA ILE A 197 -25.54 6.81 8.45
C ILE A 197 -26.06 7.05 9.87
N SER A 198 -26.76 8.16 10.11
CA SER A 198 -27.23 8.61 11.44
C SER A 198 -28.07 7.57 12.18
N SER A 199 -28.76 6.66 11.47
CA SER A 199 -29.51 5.58 12.07
C SER A 199 -28.66 4.38 12.54
N GLN A 200 -27.40 4.31 12.11
CA GLN A 200 -26.42 3.28 12.49
C GLN A 200 -25.37 3.83 13.43
N GLU A 201 -24.83 5.01 13.12
CA GLU A 201 -23.78 5.69 13.89
C GLU A 201 -23.99 7.21 13.81
N ASN A 202 -24.05 7.86 14.95
CA ASN A 202 -24.25 9.31 15.06
C ASN A 202 -22.98 10.08 15.46
N SER A 203 -21.83 9.41 15.45
CA SER A 203 -20.52 10.01 15.69
C SER A 203 -19.42 9.17 15.03
N PRO A 204 -19.45 9.02 13.72
CA PRO A 204 -18.47 8.21 13.02
C PRO A 204 -17.07 8.78 13.20
N THR A 205 -16.11 7.91 13.51
CA THR A 205 -14.73 8.31 13.84
C THR A 205 -13.68 7.68 12.93
N GLY A 206 -14.10 6.80 12.03
CA GLY A 206 -13.17 6.11 11.15
C GLY A 206 -13.84 5.55 9.89
N LEU A 207 -13.07 5.48 8.82
CA LEU A 207 -13.46 4.97 7.52
C LEU A 207 -12.34 4.10 6.96
N ALA A 208 -12.67 2.89 6.53
CA ALA A 208 -11.70 2.02 5.87
C ALA A 208 -12.35 1.26 4.71
N PHE A 209 -11.62 1.16 3.61
CA PHE A 209 -11.99 0.27 2.52
C PHE A 209 -11.25 -1.05 2.65
N ASN A 210 -11.99 -2.15 2.52
CA ASN A 210 -11.37 -3.45 2.39
C ASN A 210 -10.85 -3.59 0.95
N CYS A 211 -9.56 -3.47 0.77
CA CYS A 211 -8.90 -3.75 -0.50
C CYS A 211 -8.84 -5.29 -0.65
N LEU A 212 -9.91 -5.89 -1.17
CA LEU A 212 -9.84 -7.25 -1.67
C LEU A 212 -9.05 -7.20 -2.98
N LEU A 213 -7.78 -7.57 -2.91
CA LEU A 213 -7.01 -7.93 -4.09
C LEU A 213 -7.63 -9.23 -4.65
N TYR A 214 -8.32 -9.13 -5.79
CA TYR A 214 -8.69 -10.28 -6.61
C TYR A 214 -7.57 -10.57 -7.60
#